data_def23fff933017743e558e7809e05b31
#
_entry.id   def23fff933017743e558e7809e05b31
#
_cell.length_a   1.000
_cell.length_b   1.000
_cell.length_c   1.000
_cell.angle_alpha   90.00
_cell.angle_beta   90.00
_cell.angle_gamma   90.00
#
_symmetry.space_group_name_H-M   'P 1'
#
loop_
_entity.id
_entity.type
_entity.pdbx_description
1 polymer ?
#
loop_
_entity_poly.entity_id
_entity_poly.type
_entity_poly.pdbx_seq_one_letter_code
_entity_poly.pdbx_strand_id
1 'polypeptide(L)'
;LASPSEYRKSLRFRLRSARTPWKAPRPRTLFTRPAASPLRTLTLRLALVVGLCALAFLVLYLDRDGLRDSTKSEPMSIADLVYFTMVTVATVGYGDIVPVTARARLIDAFFIVPIRIGIWFIFLGTAYQFVIQRVIEEYRMKRLQKNLRDHVVICGYGLSGSIAVRELLESGVDPATLIVIDSQEQALEAAAALGVTGLCGDPAHEDLLQQAQVRSAKAVIISVTDDPTAILLTLSVRSIAPDTKIVVRIQENLYQRQLRQAGADVIVSSTKIGALLLADAVESRYIVPFVNDMLSTRGRATLVERPAAAHEIGCMSNAVAGALVVGLDRGGRILSFYEDPPCLIEAGDTLVVIQSTRAMERAGIELAD
;
A
#
# COMPACT_ATOMS: atom_id res chain seq x y z
N LEU A 1 21.55 -25.09 5.74
CA LEU A 1 22.43 -25.16 4.56
C LEU A 1 21.54 -24.96 3.32
N ALA A 2 21.26 -23.69 2.98
CA ALA A 2 20.57 -23.35 1.75
C ALA A 2 21.48 -23.66 0.55
N SER A 3 20.93 -24.24 -0.50
CA SER A 3 21.70 -24.63 -1.68
C SER A 3 22.21 -23.39 -2.45
N PRO A 4 23.34 -23.48 -3.16
CA PRO A 4 23.88 -22.38 -3.98
C PRO A 4 22.90 -21.86 -5.04
N SER A 5 21.84 -22.62 -5.37
CA SER A 5 20.80 -22.25 -6.31
C SER A 5 19.78 -21.27 -5.72
N GLU A 6 19.54 -21.29 -4.42
CA GLU A 6 18.61 -20.34 -3.75
C GLU A 6 19.26 -18.98 -3.55
N TYR A 7 20.57 -18.94 -3.27
CA TYR A 7 21.34 -17.70 -3.17
C TYR A 7 21.44 -16.96 -4.53
N ARG A 8 21.53 -17.70 -5.63
CA ARG A 8 21.48 -17.13 -6.99
C ARG A 8 20.14 -16.44 -7.30
N LYS A 9 19.03 -16.91 -6.72
CA LYS A 9 17.72 -16.24 -6.88
C LYS A 9 17.63 -14.91 -6.12
N SER A 10 18.33 -14.78 -5.00
CA SER A 10 18.31 -13.53 -4.20
C SER A 10 19.12 -12.39 -4.83
N LEU A 11 20.13 -12.72 -5.64
CA LEU A 11 20.98 -11.75 -6.35
C LEU A 11 20.40 -11.27 -7.68
N ARG A 12 19.41 -11.97 -8.26
CA ARG A 12 18.76 -11.57 -9.51
C ARG A 12 17.88 -10.31 -9.40
N PHE A 13 17.74 -9.73 -8.21
CA PHE A 13 16.94 -8.54 -7.99
C PHE A 13 17.70 -7.22 -8.20
N ARG A 14 19.01 -7.25 -8.36
CA ARG A 14 19.81 -6.09 -8.70
C ARG A 14 20.13 -6.11 -10.19
N LEU A 15 19.64 -5.08 -10.90
CA LEU A 15 20.12 -4.58 -12.17
C LEU A 15 19.45 -5.09 -13.44
N ARG A 16 18.35 -4.45 -13.74
CA ARG A 16 18.01 -4.06 -15.11
C ARG A 16 18.21 -2.55 -15.22
N SER A 17 19.39 -2.11 -15.53
CA SER A 17 19.63 -0.73 -15.98
C SER A 17 19.51 -0.67 -17.49
N ALA A 18 18.30 -0.70 -18.02
CA ALA A 18 18.06 -0.18 -19.35
C ALA A 18 17.59 1.26 -19.19
N ARG A 19 18.29 2.20 -19.80
CA ARG A 19 17.93 3.62 -19.96
C ARG A 19 16.66 3.80 -20.78
N THR A 20 15.54 3.25 -20.36
CA THR A 20 14.24 3.68 -20.86
C THR A 20 13.70 4.67 -19.84
N PRO A 21 13.28 5.89 -20.26
CA PRO A 21 12.63 6.80 -19.34
C PRO A 21 11.43 6.06 -18.75
N TRP A 22 11.43 5.92 -17.42
CA TRP A 22 10.38 5.27 -16.69
C TRP A 22 9.02 5.89 -17.07
N LYS A 23 8.21 5.15 -17.81
CA LYS A 23 6.81 5.50 -18.03
C LYS A 23 6.06 5.00 -16.82
N ALA A 24 5.58 5.91 -15.99
CA ALA A 24 4.75 5.58 -14.85
C ALA A 24 3.65 4.60 -15.29
N PRO A 25 3.62 3.36 -14.76
CA PRO A 25 2.53 2.46 -15.01
C PRO A 25 1.24 3.09 -14.47
N ARG A 26 0.09 2.74 -15.05
CA ARG A 26 -1.18 3.26 -14.58
C ARG A 26 -1.34 2.97 -13.08
N PRO A 27 -1.73 3.96 -12.26
CA PRO A 27 -1.82 3.79 -10.81
C PRO A 27 -2.69 2.58 -10.46
N ARG A 28 -2.12 1.64 -9.72
CA ARG A 28 -2.79 0.44 -9.21
C ARG A 28 -3.06 0.59 -7.73
N THR A 29 -3.84 1.59 -7.36
CA THR A 29 -4.28 1.75 -5.98
C THR A 29 -5.47 0.84 -5.70
N LEU A 30 -5.29 -0.09 -4.80
CA LEU A 30 -6.38 -0.80 -4.15
C LEU A 30 -6.63 -0.11 -2.82
N PHE A 31 -7.55 0.86 -2.82
CA PHE A 31 -8.00 1.47 -1.59
C PHE A 31 -9.09 0.60 -0.97
N THR A 32 -8.81 -0.04 0.14
CA THR A 32 -9.87 -0.36 1.10
C THR A 32 -10.09 0.92 1.89
N ARG A 33 -11.02 1.76 1.48
CA ARG A 33 -11.43 2.92 2.30
C ARG A 33 -11.85 2.40 3.67
N PRO A 34 -11.34 2.96 4.80
CA PRO A 34 -12.03 2.82 6.06
C PRO A 34 -13.44 3.36 5.80
N ALA A 35 -14.43 2.50 5.85
CA ALA A 35 -15.81 2.90 5.63
C ALA A 35 -16.11 3.98 6.68
N ALA A 36 -16.22 5.23 6.26
CA ALA A 36 -16.87 6.27 7.06
C ALA A 36 -18.13 5.61 7.57
N SER A 37 -18.31 5.53 8.91
CA SER A 37 -19.21 4.60 9.59
C SER A 37 -20.44 4.31 8.72
N PRO A 38 -20.57 3.10 8.14
CA PRO A 38 -21.57 2.82 7.09
C PRO A 38 -22.98 3.12 7.58
N LEU A 39 -23.16 3.07 8.90
CA LEU A 39 -24.38 3.43 9.61
C LEU A 39 -24.78 4.92 9.42
N ARG A 40 -23.83 5.86 9.53
CA ARG A 40 -24.14 7.29 9.38
C ARG A 40 -24.58 7.66 7.96
N THR A 41 -23.92 7.07 6.97
CA THR A 41 -24.32 7.29 5.56
C THR A 41 -25.67 6.65 5.26
N LEU A 42 -25.92 5.46 5.80
CA LEU A 42 -27.18 4.76 5.63
C LEU A 42 -28.33 5.51 6.34
N THR A 43 -28.15 5.97 7.58
CA THR A 43 -29.17 6.74 8.32
C THR A 43 -29.49 8.05 7.62
N LEU A 44 -28.50 8.76 7.09
CA LEU A 44 -28.73 10.00 6.35
C LEU A 44 -29.55 9.76 5.07
N ARG A 45 -29.24 8.71 4.32
CA ARG A 45 -29.99 8.33 3.11
C ARG A 45 -31.42 7.88 3.42
N LEU A 46 -31.58 7.09 4.49
CA LEU A 46 -32.89 6.67 4.96
C LEU A 46 -33.74 7.89 5.37
N ALA A 47 -33.16 8.81 6.14
CA ALA A 47 -33.85 10.05 6.52
C ALA A 47 -34.24 10.88 5.29
N LEU A 48 -33.40 10.95 4.27
CA LEU A 48 -33.69 11.62 3.02
C LEU A 48 -34.87 10.97 2.25
N VAL A 49 -34.89 9.63 2.16
CA VAL A 49 -35.99 8.89 1.53
C VAL A 49 -37.30 9.12 2.28
N VAL A 50 -37.28 9.03 3.62
CA VAL A 50 -38.45 9.29 4.45
C VAL A 50 -38.92 10.74 4.26
N GLY A 51 -38.02 11.72 4.20
CA GLY A 51 -38.33 13.11 3.93
C GLY A 51 -38.99 13.33 2.54
N LEU A 52 -38.47 12.65 1.51
CA LEU A 52 -39.05 12.69 0.15
C LEU A 52 -40.44 12.05 0.09
N CYS A 53 -40.64 10.92 0.80
CA CYS A 53 -41.97 10.30 0.91
C CYS A 53 -42.96 11.20 1.64
N ALA A 54 -42.52 11.84 2.73
CA ALA A 54 -43.37 12.84 3.46
C ALA A 54 -43.68 14.03 2.60
N LEU A 55 -42.76 14.55 1.79
CA LEU A 55 -42.96 15.61 0.84
C LEU A 55 -43.98 15.19 -0.25
N ALA A 56 -43.85 14.00 -0.82
CA ALA A 56 -44.80 13.47 -1.80
C ALA A 56 -46.20 13.37 -1.20
N PHE A 57 -46.31 12.82 0.02
CA PHE A 57 -47.58 12.75 0.75
C PHE A 57 -48.20 14.14 0.97
N LEU A 58 -47.39 15.11 1.43
CA LEU A 58 -47.85 16.48 1.66
C LEU A 58 -48.38 17.12 0.38
N VAL A 59 -47.69 16.98 -0.74
CA VAL A 59 -48.11 17.49 -2.05
C VAL A 59 -49.43 16.87 -2.48
N LEU A 60 -49.59 15.55 -2.35
CA LEU A 60 -50.82 14.83 -2.67
C LEU A 60 -51.97 15.18 -1.72
N TYR A 61 -51.67 15.39 -0.44
CA TYR A 61 -52.66 15.82 0.55
C TYR A 61 -53.23 17.23 0.25
N LEU A 62 -52.39 18.15 -0.19
CA LEU A 62 -52.80 19.51 -0.56
C LEU A 62 -53.67 19.55 -1.84
N ASP A 63 -53.53 18.55 -2.71
CA ASP A 63 -54.29 18.43 -3.97
C ASP A 63 -55.23 17.22 -4.00
N ARG A 64 -55.66 16.74 -2.82
CA ARG A 64 -56.50 15.53 -2.67
C ARG A 64 -57.82 15.58 -3.46
N ASP A 65 -58.40 16.78 -3.64
CA ASP A 65 -59.62 16.96 -4.38
C ASP A 65 -59.44 16.76 -5.91
N GLY A 66 -58.21 16.77 -6.38
CA GLY A 66 -57.83 16.45 -7.76
C GLY A 66 -57.64 14.96 -8.05
N LEU A 67 -57.68 14.09 -7.00
CA LEU A 67 -57.54 12.67 -7.08
C LEU A 67 -58.90 11.96 -7.01
N ARG A 68 -59.03 10.82 -7.68
CA ARG A 68 -60.26 10.00 -7.66
C ARG A 68 -59.93 8.56 -7.49
N ASP A 69 -60.59 7.90 -6.52
CA ASP A 69 -60.59 6.44 -6.40
C ASP A 69 -61.68 5.91 -7.33
N SER A 70 -61.30 5.00 -8.24
CA SER A 70 -62.22 4.34 -9.17
C SER A 70 -63.08 3.26 -8.53
N THR A 71 -62.71 2.82 -7.31
CA THR A 71 -63.41 1.72 -6.59
C THR A 71 -64.38 2.23 -5.54
N LYS A 72 -64.32 3.52 -5.13
CA LYS A 72 -65.12 4.11 -4.08
C LYS A 72 -65.72 5.45 -4.53
N SER A 73 -66.95 5.75 -4.06
CA SER A 73 -67.61 7.04 -4.28
C SER A 73 -67.45 8.01 -3.10
N GLU A 74 -66.76 7.61 -2.06
CA GLU A 74 -66.51 8.40 -0.86
C GLU A 74 -65.29 9.35 -1.02
N PRO A 75 -65.22 10.45 -0.26
CA PRO A 75 -64.06 11.33 -0.29
C PRO A 75 -62.78 10.61 0.21
N MET A 76 -61.64 10.96 -0.38
CA MET A 76 -60.34 10.37 -0.09
C MET A 76 -59.97 10.48 1.39
N SER A 77 -59.76 9.34 2.04
CA SER A 77 -59.28 9.26 3.41
C SER A 77 -57.75 9.46 3.48
N ILE A 78 -57.24 9.77 4.67
CA ILE A 78 -55.77 9.82 4.88
C ILE A 78 -55.12 8.47 4.56
N ALA A 79 -55.80 7.33 4.87
CA ALA A 79 -55.31 6.01 4.57
C ALA A 79 -55.16 5.78 3.05
N ASP A 80 -56.13 6.23 2.25
CA ASP A 80 -56.07 6.12 0.80
C ASP A 80 -54.91 6.94 0.22
N LEU A 81 -54.66 8.13 0.79
CA LEU A 81 -53.51 8.98 0.38
C LEU A 81 -52.18 8.38 0.73
N VAL A 82 -52.01 7.78 1.93
CA VAL A 82 -50.79 7.05 2.31
C VAL A 82 -50.60 5.87 1.37
N TYR A 83 -51.63 5.09 1.13
CA TYR A 83 -51.63 3.98 0.19
C TYR A 83 -51.19 4.41 -1.20
N PHE A 84 -51.85 5.44 -1.77
CA PHE A 84 -51.56 5.97 -3.10
C PHE A 84 -50.10 6.51 -3.18
N THR A 85 -49.63 7.21 -2.13
CA THR A 85 -48.24 7.69 -2.06
C THR A 85 -47.27 6.54 -2.12
N MET A 86 -47.47 5.48 -1.31
CA MET A 86 -46.61 4.35 -1.27
C MET A 86 -46.59 3.52 -2.57
N VAL A 87 -47.77 3.26 -3.14
CA VAL A 87 -47.90 2.56 -4.42
C VAL A 87 -47.26 3.33 -5.56
N THR A 88 -47.38 4.68 -5.55
CA THR A 88 -46.80 5.55 -6.56
C THR A 88 -45.28 5.63 -6.41
N VAL A 89 -44.77 5.86 -5.20
CA VAL A 89 -43.31 5.92 -4.92
C VAL A 89 -42.64 4.60 -5.20
N ALA A 90 -43.28 3.46 -4.83
CA ALA A 90 -42.81 2.13 -5.12
C ALA A 90 -42.90 1.72 -6.61
N THR A 91 -43.47 2.59 -7.45
CA THR A 91 -43.68 2.34 -8.91
C THR A 91 -44.60 1.15 -9.24
N VAL A 92 -45.46 0.74 -8.31
CA VAL A 92 -46.46 -0.32 -8.54
C VAL A 92 -47.58 0.19 -9.43
N GLY A 93 -48.28 1.28 -9.05
CA GLY A 93 -49.26 1.99 -9.88
C GLY A 93 -50.44 1.11 -10.28
N TYR A 94 -51.23 0.63 -9.33
CA TYR A 94 -52.39 -0.21 -9.63
C TYR A 94 -53.46 0.50 -10.49
N GLY A 95 -53.47 1.85 -10.48
CA GLY A 95 -54.42 2.63 -11.30
C GLY A 95 -55.79 2.73 -10.68
N ASP A 96 -55.98 2.33 -9.45
CA ASP A 96 -57.21 2.44 -8.66
C ASP A 96 -57.47 3.90 -8.20
N ILE A 97 -56.42 4.60 -7.85
CA ILE A 97 -56.44 6.05 -7.56
C ILE A 97 -55.67 6.78 -8.66
N VAL A 98 -56.29 7.79 -9.28
CA VAL A 98 -55.75 8.52 -10.43
C VAL A 98 -55.99 10.02 -10.34
N PRO A 99 -55.06 10.87 -10.87
CA PRO A 99 -55.28 12.29 -11.00
C PRO A 99 -56.28 12.60 -12.13
N VAL A 100 -57.40 13.24 -11.79
CA VAL A 100 -58.47 13.52 -12.74
C VAL A 100 -58.46 14.99 -13.22
N THR A 101 -57.98 15.91 -12.42
CA THR A 101 -57.90 17.34 -12.80
C THR A 101 -56.61 17.65 -13.57
N ALA A 102 -56.62 18.66 -14.43
CA ALA A 102 -55.42 19.10 -15.15
C ALA A 102 -54.31 19.53 -14.18
N ARG A 103 -54.68 20.19 -13.06
CA ARG A 103 -53.75 20.60 -12.01
C ARG A 103 -53.07 19.38 -11.35
N ALA A 104 -53.86 18.38 -10.93
CA ALA A 104 -53.35 17.17 -10.31
C ALA A 104 -52.39 16.40 -11.24
N ARG A 105 -52.70 16.33 -12.53
CA ARG A 105 -51.80 15.71 -13.54
C ARG A 105 -50.48 16.46 -13.70
N LEU A 106 -50.48 17.79 -13.65
CA LEU A 106 -49.23 18.58 -13.67
C LEU A 106 -48.44 18.41 -12.40
N ILE A 107 -49.10 18.38 -11.23
CA ILE A 107 -48.43 18.12 -9.95
C ILE A 107 -47.80 16.73 -9.97
N ASP A 108 -48.48 15.70 -10.42
CA ASP A 108 -47.93 14.36 -10.54
C ASP A 108 -46.71 14.33 -11.46
N ALA A 109 -46.82 14.94 -12.66
CA ALA A 109 -45.75 14.93 -13.65
C ALA A 109 -44.49 15.72 -13.20
N PHE A 110 -44.65 16.88 -12.56
CA PHE A 110 -43.53 17.76 -12.24
C PHE A 110 -43.00 17.65 -10.81
N PHE A 111 -43.76 17.06 -9.89
CA PHE A 111 -43.30 16.87 -8.49
C PHE A 111 -43.22 15.41 -8.12
N ILE A 112 -44.27 14.62 -8.32
CA ILE A 112 -44.29 13.23 -7.85
C ILE A 112 -43.32 12.32 -8.67
N VAL A 113 -43.34 12.47 -10.00
CA VAL A 113 -42.44 11.71 -10.87
C VAL A 113 -40.96 12.01 -10.58
N PRO A 114 -40.49 13.29 -10.47
CA PRO A 114 -39.08 13.54 -10.07
C PRO A 114 -38.72 13.05 -8.67
N ILE A 115 -39.61 13.18 -7.68
CA ILE A 115 -39.40 12.66 -6.33
C ILE A 115 -39.18 11.14 -6.39
N ARG A 116 -40.05 10.40 -7.10
CA ARG A 116 -39.96 8.98 -7.30
C ARG A 116 -38.63 8.56 -7.94
N ILE A 117 -38.23 9.25 -9.00
CA ILE A 117 -36.92 8.98 -9.68
C ILE A 117 -35.77 9.27 -8.71
N GLY A 118 -35.84 10.36 -7.93
CA GLY A 118 -34.83 10.69 -6.92
C GLY A 118 -34.63 9.56 -5.86
N ILE A 119 -35.75 9.01 -5.36
CA ILE A 119 -35.73 7.89 -4.42
C ILE A 119 -35.05 6.66 -5.05
N TRP A 120 -35.34 6.35 -6.30
CA TRP A 120 -34.69 5.27 -7.04
C TRP A 120 -33.20 5.48 -7.22
N PHE A 121 -32.74 6.71 -7.51
CA PHE A 121 -31.31 7.01 -7.59
C PHE A 121 -30.60 6.85 -6.24
N ILE A 122 -31.24 7.21 -5.13
CA ILE A 122 -30.69 6.99 -3.78
C ILE A 122 -30.55 5.50 -3.51
N PHE A 123 -31.58 4.71 -3.85
CA PHE A 123 -31.54 3.25 -3.71
C PHE A 123 -30.45 2.60 -4.57
N LEU A 124 -30.39 2.96 -5.85
CA LEU A 124 -29.42 2.45 -6.80
C LEU A 124 -27.98 2.82 -6.38
N GLY A 125 -27.77 4.08 -5.96
CA GLY A 125 -26.46 4.53 -5.45
C GLY A 125 -26.04 3.79 -4.17
N THR A 126 -27.03 3.45 -3.32
CA THR A 126 -26.76 2.67 -2.11
C THR A 126 -26.41 1.21 -2.46
N ALA A 127 -27.17 0.58 -3.34
CA ALA A 127 -26.92 -0.78 -3.82
C ALA A 127 -25.54 -0.86 -4.52
N TYR A 128 -25.21 0.10 -5.36
CA TYR A 128 -23.90 0.20 -6.01
C TYR A 128 -22.75 0.24 -4.98
N GLN A 129 -22.87 1.10 -3.97
CA GLN A 129 -21.82 1.31 -2.98
C GLN A 129 -21.62 0.08 -2.08
N PHE A 130 -22.69 -0.58 -1.64
CA PHE A 130 -22.60 -1.69 -0.70
C PHE A 130 -22.34 -3.06 -1.36
N VAL A 131 -22.80 -3.25 -2.59
CA VAL A 131 -22.70 -4.57 -3.26
C VAL A 131 -21.62 -4.55 -4.33
N ILE A 132 -21.73 -3.65 -5.31
CA ILE A 132 -20.89 -3.71 -6.52
C ILE A 132 -19.45 -3.31 -6.20
N GLN A 133 -19.23 -2.26 -5.38
CA GLN A 133 -17.87 -1.84 -5.01
C GLN A 133 -17.15 -2.96 -4.25
N ARG A 134 -17.78 -3.61 -3.27
CA ARG A 134 -17.18 -4.72 -2.52
C ARG A 134 -16.79 -5.88 -3.42
N VAL A 135 -17.68 -6.30 -4.30
CA VAL A 135 -17.40 -7.41 -5.23
C VAL A 135 -16.23 -7.08 -6.16
N ILE A 136 -16.17 -5.84 -6.68
CA ILE A 136 -15.07 -5.40 -7.54
C ILE A 136 -13.76 -5.36 -6.75
N GLU A 137 -13.74 -4.82 -5.52
CA GLU A 137 -12.56 -4.75 -4.67
C GLU A 137 -12.04 -6.14 -4.30
N GLU A 138 -12.92 -7.06 -3.89
CA GLU A 138 -12.55 -8.45 -3.62
C GLU A 138 -11.98 -9.16 -4.86
N TYR A 139 -12.57 -8.96 -6.01
CA TYR A 139 -12.08 -9.54 -7.26
C TYR A 139 -10.70 -8.99 -7.64
N ARG A 140 -10.51 -7.67 -7.52
CA ARG A 140 -9.21 -7.02 -7.76
C ARG A 140 -8.15 -7.50 -6.77
N MET A 141 -8.51 -7.62 -5.48
CA MET A 141 -7.64 -8.13 -4.43
C MET A 141 -7.20 -9.58 -4.72
N LYS A 142 -8.13 -10.47 -5.01
CA LYS A 142 -7.82 -11.88 -5.37
C LYS A 142 -6.91 -11.97 -6.59
N ARG A 143 -7.10 -11.09 -7.58
CA ARG A 143 -6.25 -11.04 -8.78
C ARG A 143 -4.84 -10.54 -8.46
N LEU A 144 -4.72 -9.53 -7.58
CA LEU A 144 -3.42 -9.04 -7.10
C LEU A 144 -2.68 -10.16 -6.36
N GLN A 145 -3.34 -10.79 -5.37
CA GLN A 145 -2.77 -11.84 -4.53
C GLN A 145 -2.21 -13.03 -5.31
N LYS A 146 -2.86 -13.42 -6.41
CA LYS A 146 -2.38 -14.52 -7.27
C LYS A 146 -1.00 -14.27 -7.89
N ASN A 147 -0.64 -13.02 -8.10
CA ASN A 147 0.61 -12.62 -8.77
C ASN A 147 1.69 -12.16 -7.79
N LEU A 148 1.37 -12.08 -6.48
CA LEU A 148 2.31 -11.64 -5.44
C LEU A 148 3.19 -12.80 -4.98
N ARG A 149 4.43 -12.79 -5.45
CA ARG A 149 5.51 -13.66 -4.97
C ARG A 149 6.81 -12.87 -4.97
N ASP A 150 7.66 -13.12 -3.99
CA ASP A 150 8.97 -12.46 -3.84
C ASP A 150 8.88 -10.91 -3.81
N HIS A 151 7.74 -10.38 -3.41
CA HIS A 151 7.47 -8.94 -3.31
C HIS A 151 7.95 -8.38 -1.96
N VAL A 152 8.02 -7.05 -1.87
CA VAL A 152 8.39 -6.34 -0.63
C VAL A 152 7.17 -5.61 -0.10
N VAL A 153 6.86 -5.81 1.18
CA VAL A 153 5.78 -5.11 1.88
C VAL A 153 6.38 -4.01 2.75
N ILE A 154 5.86 -2.80 2.63
CA ILE A 154 6.29 -1.64 3.41
C ILE A 154 5.14 -1.20 4.32
N CYS A 155 5.32 -1.37 5.63
CA CYS A 155 4.37 -0.95 6.65
C CYS A 155 4.74 0.45 7.16
N GLY A 156 3.94 1.45 6.77
CA GLY A 156 4.19 2.87 7.01
C GLY A 156 4.90 3.56 5.84
N TYR A 157 4.21 4.54 5.23
CA TYR A 157 4.71 5.35 4.11
C TYR A 157 4.95 6.81 4.52
N GLY A 158 5.47 6.99 5.72
CA GLY A 158 6.00 8.28 6.19
C GLY A 158 7.33 8.64 5.53
N LEU A 159 8.09 9.52 6.14
CA LEU A 159 9.38 9.99 5.59
C LEU A 159 10.33 8.83 5.25
N SER A 160 10.58 7.91 6.19
CA SER A 160 11.54 6.82 5.97
C SER A 160 11.02 5.77 4.98
N GLY A 161 9.72 5.40 5.05
CA GLY A 161 9.10 4.44 4.13
C GLY A 161 9.08 4.96 2.70
N SER A 162 8.78 6.23 2.48
CA SER A 162 8.76 6.84 1.15
C SER A 162 10.16 6.93 0.53
N ILE A 163 11.20 7.21 1.33
CA ILE A 163 12.60 7.18 0.88
C ILE A 163 13.00 5.75 0.52
N ALA A 164 12.68 4.75 1.38
CA ALA A 164 13.00 3.35 1.10
C ALA A 164 12.36 2.84 -0.20
N VAL A 165 11.08 3.17 -0.43
CA VAL A 165 10.40 2.83 -1.70
C VAL A 165 11.08 3.47 -2.89
N ARG A 166 11.45 4.75 -2.80
CA ARG A 166 12.11 5.46 -3.88
C ARG A 166 13.47 4.86 -4.22
N GLU A 167 14.28 4.54 -3.22
CA GLU A 167 15.58 3.88 -3.39
C GLU A 167 15.42 2.48 -4.01
N LEU A 168 14.41 1.70 -3.60
CA LEU A 168 14.10 0.41 -4.20
C LEU A 168 13.73 0.54 -5.69
N LEU A 169 12.92 1.54 -6.04
CA LEU A 169 12.56 1.81 -7.43
C LEU A 169 13.78 2.26 -8.27
N GLU A 170 14.62 3.11 -7.70
CA GLU A 170 15.86 3.57 -8.33
C GLU A 170 16.89 2.44 -8.51
N SER A 171 16.85 1.43 -7.63
CA SER A 171 17.66 0.21 -7.77
C SER A 171 17.09 -0.79 -8.79
N GLY A 172 16.01 -0.44 -9.51
CA GLY A 172 15.43 -1.27 -10.56
C GLY A 172 14.36 -2.27 -10.10
N VAL A 173 13.90 -2.17 -8.85
CA VAL A 173 12.78 -2.99 -8.36
C VAL A 173 11.50 -2.61 -9.11
N ASP A 174 10.80 -3.61 -9.63
CA ASP A 174 9.51 -3.39 -10.33
C ASP A 174 8.48 -2.81 -9.32
N PRO A 175 7.88 -1.63 -9.60
CA PRO A 175 6.83 -1.06 -8.77
C PRO A 175 5.68 -2.03 -8.46
N ALA A 176 5.39 -2.96 -9.38
CA ALA A 176 4.34 -3.96 -9.21
C ALA A 176 4.64 -4.99 -8.11
N THR A 177 5.91 -5.11 -7.69
CA THR A 177 6.35 -5.99 -6.60
C THR A 177 6.48 -5.27 -5.26
N LEU A 178 6.11 -3.99 -5.19
CA LEU A 178 6.09 -3.22 -3.95
C LEU A 178 4.65 -3.02 -3.48
N ILE A 179 4.42 -3.29 -2.20
CA ILE A 179 3.14 -3.06 -1.53
C ILE A 179 3.38 -2.14 -0.33
N VAL A 180 2.61 -1.08 -0.26
CA VAL A 180 2.63 -0.14 0.86
C VAL A 180 1.34 -0.29 1.66
N ILE A 181 1.46 -0.38 2.98
CA ILE A 181 0.32 -0.34 3.91
C ILE A 181 0.46 0.94 4.73
N ASP A 182 -0.53 1.81 4.67
CA ASP A 182 -0.59 3.04 5.47
C ASP A 182 -2.03 3.43 5.77
N SER A 183 -2.26 4.07 6.90
CA SER A 183 -3.58 4.57 7.30
C SER A 183 -3.98 5.88 6.61
N GLN A 184 -3.01 6.62 6.06
CA GLN A 184 -3.22 7.90 5.42
C GLN A 184 -3.41 7.76 3.91
N GLU A 185 -4.58 8.17 3.40
CA GLU A 185 -4.91 8.11 1.98
C GLU A 185 -3.91 8.92 1.11
N GLN A 186 -3.50 10.10 1.59
CA GLN A 186 -2.53 10.96 0.89
C GLN A 186 -1.17 10.27 0.69
N ALA A 187 -0.71 9.50 1.69
CA ALA A 187 0.52 8.73 1.60
C ALA A 187 0.43 7.66 0.50
N LEU A 188 -0.72 6.99 0.42
CA LEU A 188 -0.97 5.97 -0.59
C LEU A 188 -1.15 6.55 -2.00
N GLU A 189 -1.74 7.74 -2.13
CA GLU A 189 -1.80 8.45 -3.41
C GLU A 189 -0.40 8.78 -3.94
N ALA A 190 0.50 9.22 -3.05
CA ALA A 190 1.88 9.46 -3.42
C ALA A 190 2.63 8.18 -3.84
N ALA A 191 2.38 7.05 -3.15
CA ALA A 191 2.92 5.75 -3.54
C ALA A 191 2.37 5.27 -4.90
N ALA A 192 1.07 5.47 -5.12
CA ALA A 192 0.40 5.12 -6.37
C ALA A 192 0.91 5.92 -7.57
N ALA A 193 1.26 7.19 -7.39
CA ALA A 193 1.88 8.01 -8.44
C ALA A 193 3.22 7.41 -8.93
N LEU A 194 3.88 6.61 -8.07
CA LEU A 194 5.09 5.84 -8.42
C LEU A 194 4.77 4.46 -8.99
N GLY A 195 3.49 4.10 -9.16
CA GLY A 195 3.07 2.79 -9.67
C GLY A 195 3.07 1.67 -8.61
N VAL A 196 3.27 2.02 -7.33
CA VAL A 196 3.28 1.08 -6.21
C VAL A 196 1.86 0.79 -5.75
N THR A 197 1.60 -0.44 -5.34
CA THR A 197 0.28 -0.83 -4.82
C THR A 197 0.12 -0.39 -3.37
N GLY A 198 -0.97 0.33 -3.07
CA GLY A 198 -1.31 0.78 -1.72
C GLY A 198 -2.47 0.00 -1.10
N LEU A 199 -2.36 -0.35 0.18
CA LEU A 199 -3.43 -0.88 1.02
C LEU A 199 -3.70 0.12 2.15
N CYS A 200 -4.94 0.63 2.22
CA CYS A 200 -5.32 1.63 3.22
C CYS A 200 -5.79 0.98 4.52
N GLY A 201 -5.12 1.31 5.59
CA GLY A 201 -5.47 0.88 6.95
C GLY A 201 -4.27 0.82 7.87
N ASP A 202 -4.53 0.45 9.12
CA ASP A 202 -3.49 0.29 10.12
C ASP A 202 -2.74 -1.03 9.88
N PRO A 203 -1.42 -0.98 9.60
CA PRO A 203 -0.63 -2.19 9.34
C PRO A 203 -0.56 -3.15 10.53
N ALA A 204 -0.94 -2.73 11.74
CA ALA A 204 -1.03 -3.60 12.90
C ALA A 204 -2.19 -4.62 12.81
N HIS A 205 -3.15 -4.43 11.90
CA HIS A 205 -4.22 -5.39 11.67
C HIS A 205 -3.74 -6.56 10.81
N GLU A 206 -3.87 -7.78 11.33
CA GLU A 206 -3.45 -9.02 10.65
C GLU A 206 -4.12 -9.22 9.29
N ASP A 207 -5.38 -8.80 9.15
CA ASP A 207 -6.12 -8.90 7.88
C ASP A 207 -5.41 -8.18 6.73
N LEU A 208 -4.80 -7.01 7.00
CA LEU A 208 -4.04 -6.26 5.99
C LEU A 208 -2.72 -6.95 5.66
N LEU A 209 -2.04 -7.52 6.64
CA LEU A 209 -0.83 -8.31 6.42
C LEU A 209 -1.13 -9.56 5.59
N GLN A 210 -2.25 -10.23 5.84
CA GLN A 210 -2.72 -11.35 5.03
C GLN A 210 -3.11 -10.91 3.62
N GLN A 211 -3.80 -9.77 3.46
CA GLN A 211 -4.10 -9.19 2.15
C GLN A 211 -2.84 -8.85 1.37
N ALA A 212 -1.82 -8.33 2.04
CA ALA A 212 -0.52 -8.06 1.46
C ALA A 212 0.31 -9.33 1.19
N GLN A 213 -0.21 -10.52 1.52
CA GLN A 213 0.47 -11.81 1.31
C GLN A 213 1.87 -11.85 1.93
N VAL A 214 2.06 -11.36 3.15
CA VAL A 214 3.38 -11.29 3.82
C VAL A 214 4.07 -12.64 3.89
N ARG A 215 3.32 -13.75 3.90
CA ARG A 215 3.87 -15.13 3.91
C ARG A 215 4.68 -15.47 2.64
N SER A 216 4.33 -14.87 1.50
CA SER A 216 5.03 -15.06 0.23
C SER A 216 5.92 -13.86 -0.13
N ALA A 217 6.04 -12.90 0.79
CA ALA A 217 6.88 -11.74 0.60
C ALA A 217 8.38 -12.10 0.78
N LYS A 218 9.24 -11.49 -0.02
CA LYS A 218 10.69 -11.57 0.12
C LYS A 218 11.16 -10.87 1.39
N ALA A 219 10.55 -9.72 1.70
CA ALA A 219 10.85 -8.94 2.89
C ALA A 219 9.68 -8.06 3.31
N VAL A 220 9.63 -7.77 4.60
CA VAL A 220 8.73 -6.76 5.18
C VAL A 220 9.57 -5.66 5.80
N ILE A 221 9.34 -4.41 5.38
CA ILE A 221 9.96 -3.21 5.95
C ILE A 221 8.95 -2.54 6.87
N ILE A 222 9.26 -2.48 8.15
CA ILE A 222 8.44 -1.83 9.16
C ILE A 222 9.01 -0.44 9.42
N SER A 223 8.27 0.60 9.00
CA SER A 223 8.65 2.00 9.06
C SER A 223 7.56 2.88 9.68
N VAL A 224 6.87 2.32 10.68
CA VAL A 224 5.85 3.04 11.45
C VAL A 224 6.47 4.10 12.37
N THR A 225 5.62 5.01 12.89
CA THR A 225 6.11 6.19 13.61
C THR A 225 6.61 5.85 15.01
N ASP A 226 5.93 4.97 15.74
CA ASP A 226 6.27 4.62 17.13
C ASP A 226 6.87 3.22 17.26
N ASP A 227 7.86 3.11 18.14
CA ASP A 227 8.61 1.88 18.35
C ASP A 227 7.76 0.76 19.01
N PRO A 228 6.83 1.02 19.95
CA PRO A 228 5.90 0.01 20.46
C PRO A 228 5.06 -0.66 19.37
N THR A 229 4.48 0.11 18.46
CA THR A 229 3.75 -0.43 17.29
C THR A 229 4.66 -1.23 16.38
N ALA A 230 5.92 -0.81 16.21
CA ALA A 230 6.90 -1.58 15.44
C ALA A 230 7.18 -2.96 16.04
N ILE A 231 7.24 -3.08 17.39
CA ILE A 231 7.40 -4.37 18.09
C ILE A 231 6.19 -5.28 17.85
N LEU A 232 4.97 -4.76 18.07
CA LEU A 232 3.74 -5.52 17.86
C LEU A 232 3.61 -6.00 16.42
N LEU A 233 3.89 -5.12 15.47
CA LEU A 233 3.85 -5.45 14.06
C LEU A 233 4.91 -6.51 13.68
N THR A 234 6.10 -6.44 14.26
CA THR A 234 7.15 -7.45 14.07
C THR A 234 6.68 -8.82 14.56
N LEU A 235 6.06 -8.89 15.74
CA LEU A 235 5.48 -10.12 16.28
C LEU A 235 4.39 -10.68 15.36
N SER A 236 3.46 -9.84 14.91
CA SER A 236 2.38 -10.24 14.00
C SER A 236 2.93 -10.77 12.68
N VAL A 237 3.89 -10.06 12.06
CA VAL A 237 4.53 -10.52 10.81
C VAL A 237 5.27 -11.84 11.02
N ARG A 238 6.06 -11.99 12.08
CA ARG A 238 6.81 -13.21 12.37
C ARG A 238 5.88 -14.41 12.65
N SER A 239 4.74 -14.18 13.31
CA SER A 239 3.71 -15.21 13.53
C SER A 239 3.09 -15.70 12.23
N ILE A 240 2.78 -14.78 11.30
CA ILE A 240 2.16 -15.10 10.01
C ILE A 240 3.18 -15.69 9.04
N ALA A 241 4.39 -15.16 9.01
CA ALA A 241 5.45 -15.46 8.04
C ALA A 241 6.79 -15.73 8.74
N PRO A 242 6.99 -16.95 9.26
CA PRO A 242 8.18 -17.29 10.05
C PRO A 242 9.53 -17.10 9.32
N ASP A 243 9.56 -17.29 7.99
CA ASP A 243 10.79 -17.28 7.19
C ASP A 243 11.01 -15.95 6.43
N THR A 244 10.06 -15.03 6.47
CA THR A 244 10.15 -13.75 5.76
C THR A 244 11.14 -12.81 6.46
N LYS A 245 12.02 -12.17 5.69
CA LYS A 245 12.98 -11.19 6.22
C LYS A 245 12.25 -9.94 6.71
N ILE A 246 12.48 -9.59 7.99
CA ILE A 246 11.87 -8.43 8.64
C ILE A 246 12.93 -7.36 8.90
N VAL A 247 12.76 -6.20 8.27
CA VAL A 247 13.61 -5.02 8.45
C VAL A 247 12.81 -3.97 9.21
N VAL A 248 13.29 -3.52 10.37
CA VAL A 248 12.55 -2.59 11.23
C VAL A 248 13.34 -1.31 11.44
N ARG A 249 12.68 -0.18 11.22
CA ARG A 249 13.18 1.12 11.63
C ARG A 249 12.80 1.40 13.06
N ILE A 250 13.74 1.90 13.87
CA ILE A 250 13.48 2.39 15.23
C ILE A 250 13.97 3.83 15.39
N GLN A 251 13.36 4.54 16.32
CA GLN A 251 13.80 5.86 16.76
C GLN A 251 14.75 5.76 17.96
N GLU A 252 14.39 4.96 18.95
CA GLU A 252 15.12 4.80 20.20
C GLU A 252 15.81 3.44 20.30
N ASN A 253 17.10 3.46 20.63
CA ASN A 253 17.86 2.21 20.82
C ASN A 253 17.37 1.33 21.98
N LEU A 254 16.53 1.87 22.86
CA LEU A 254 15.96 1.18 24.02
C LEU A 254 15.21 -0.10 23.61
N TYR A 255 14.53 -0.08 22.46
CA TYR A 255 13.70 -1.19 21.98
C TYR A 255 14.43 -2.21 21.10
N GLN A 256 15.72 -2.04 20.87
CA GLN A 256 16.49 -2.92 19.98
C GLN A 256 16.49 -4.39 20.43
N ARG A 257 16.59 -4.64 21.76
CA ARG A 257 16.54 -5.99 22.34
C ARG A 257 15.18 -6.64 22.14
N GLN A 258 14.10 -5.90 22.39
CA GLN A 258 12.72 -6.38 22.26
C GLN A 258 12.40 -6.73 20.81
N LEU A 259 12.85 -5.91 19.86
CA LEU A 259 12.67 -6.19 18.42
C LEU A 259 13.41 -7.42 17.96
N ARG A 260 14.64 -7.66 18.44
CA ARG A 260 15.36 -8.92 18.17
C ARG A 260 14.60 -10.12 18.72
N GLN A 261 14.08 -10.02 19.93
CA GLN A 261 13.25 -11.07 20.55
C GLN A 261 11.92 -11.27 19.81
N ALA A 262 11.33 -10.21 19.26
CA ALA A 262 10.14 -10.27 18.42
C ALA A 262 10.40 -10.90 17.04
N GLY A 263 11.68 -11.11 16.67
CA GLY A 263 12.06 -11.77 15.43
C GLY A 263 12.44 -10.81 14.29
N ALA A 264 12.85 -9.58 14.58
CA ALA A 264 13.42 -8.69 13.57
C ALA A 264 14.79 -9.18 13.12
N ASP A 265 15.00 -9.35 11.81
CA ASP A 265 16.28 -9.78 11.24
C ASP A 265 17.26 -8.61 11.14
N VAL A 266 16.75 -7.43 10.78
CA VAL A 266 17.55 -6.20 10.65
C VAL A 266 16.86 -5.06 11.36
N ILE A 267 17.60 -4.36 12.21
CA ILE A 267 17.11 -3.20 12.94
C ILE A 267 17.95 -1.97 12.54
N VAL A 268 17.27 -0.94 12.04
CA VAL A 268 17.88 0.30 11.59
C VAL A 268 17.45 1.45 12.49
N SER A 269 18.40 2.02 13.25
CA SER A 269 18.18 3.24 14.03
C SER A 269 18.50 4.47 13.19
N SER A 270 17.50 5.07 12.55
CA SER A 270 17.67 6.25 11.72
C SER A 270 18.15 7.46 12.51
N THR A 271 17.66 7.61 13.74
CA THR A 271 18.06 8.71 14.65
C THR A 271 19.53 8.61 15.05
N LYS A 272 20.00 7.40 15.40
CA LYS A 272 21.40 7.19 15.78
C LYS A 272 22.35 7.47 14.61
N ILE A 273 22.05 6.93 13.43
CA ILE A 273 22.87 7.14 12.22
C ILE A 273 22.92 8.62 11.88
N GLY A 274 21.76 9.30 11.89
CA GLY A 274 21.70 10.74 11.64
C GLY A 274 22.48 11.56 12.67
N ALA A 275 22.37 11.24 13.96
CA ALA A 275 23.10 11.93 15.02
C ALA A 275 24.62 11.76 14.90
N LEU A 276 25.11 10.55 14.57
CA LEU A 276 26.54 10.33 14.32
C LEU A 276 27.04 11.15 13.14
N LEU A 277 26.30 11.19 12.03
CA LEU A 277 26.65 12.01 10.87
C LEU A 277 26.61 13.51 11.18
N LEU A 278 25.70 13.98 12.03
CA LEU A 278 25.66 15.37 12.48
C LEU A 278 26.90 15.73 13.33
N ALA A 279 27.33 14.83 14.22
CA ALA A 279 28.53 15.04 15.02
C ALA A 279 29.79 15.10 14.14
N ASP A 280 29.94 14.15 13.20
CA ASP A 280 31.07 14.12 12.28
C ASP A 280 31.11 15.34 11.34
N ALA A 281 29.94 15.86 10.98
CA ALA A 281 29.83 17.06 10.11
C ALA A 281 30.44 18.34 10.73
N VAL A 282 30.60 18.38 12.05
CA VAL A 282 31.24 19.51 12.75
C VAL A 282 32.71 19.61 12.38
N GLU A 283 33.41 18.47 12.29
CA GLU A 283 34.86 18.42 12.05
C GLU A 283 35.21 18.07 10.61
N SER A 284 34.33 17.34 9.90
CA SER A 284 34.59 16.86 8.55
C SER A 284 33.67 17.45 7.50
N ARG A 285 34.26 18.09 6.49
CA ARG A 285 33.52 18.62 5.32
C ARG A 285 33.07 17.52 4.33
N TYR A 286 33.74 16.37 4.33
CA TYR A 286 33.59 15.36 3.26
C TYR A 286 32.89 14.09 3.69
N ILE A 287 32.85 13.76 4.99
CA ILE A 287 32.28 12.48 5.47
C ILE A 287 30.79 12.37 5.09
N VAL A 288 29.97 13.38 5.40
CA VAL A 288 28.52 13.33 5.14
C VAL A 288 28.20 13.19 3.66
N PRO A 289 28.76 14.02 2.74
CA PRO A 289 28.57 13.81 1.30
C PRO A 289 29.03 12.44 0.81
N PHE A 290 30.15 11.92 1.32
CA PHE A 290 30.67 10.61 0.94
C PHE A 290 29.76 9.46 1.39
N VAL A 291 29.29 9.48 2.64
CA VAL A 291 28.35 8.46 3.14
C VAL A 291 27.02 8.51 2.39
N ASN A 292 26.49 9.69 2.13
CA ASN A 292 25.27 9.85 1.34
C ASN A 292 25.44 9.30 -0.09
N ASP A 293 26.58 9.59 -0.72
CA ASP A 293 26.91 9.08 -2.06
C ASP A 293 27.01 7.55 -2.05
N MET A 294 27.62 6.98 -1.03
CA MET A 294 27.80 5.53 -0.88
C MET A 294 26.49 4.75 -0.58
N LEU A 295 25.57 5.37 0.16
CA LEU A 295 24.29 4.77 0.52
C LEU A 295 23.22 4.94 -0.57
N SER A 296 23.35 5.95 -1.44
CA SER A 296 22.40 6.19 -2.52
C SER A 296 22.63 5.27 -3.70
N THR A 297 21.54 4.77 -4.28
CA THR A 297 21.59 3.95 -5.51
C THR A 297 22.20 4.71 -6.70
N ARG A 298 22.08 6.05 -6.71
CA ARG A 298 22.68 6.93 -7.74
C ARG A 298 24.07 7.45 -7.38
N GLY A 299 24.63 6.99 -6.30
CA GLY A 299 25.94 7.40 -5.82
C GLY A 299 27.06 7.07 -6.80
N ARG A 300 28.16 7.84 -6.75
CA ARG A 300 29.39 7.59 -7.53
C ARG A 300 30.19 6.42 -6.99
N ALA A 301 30.03 6.13 -5.71
CA ALA A 301 30.55 4.95 -5.03
C ALA A 301 29.38 4.20 -4.41
N THR A 302 29.41 2.88 -4.47
CA THR A 302 28.33 2.03 -3.93
C THR A 302 28.93 0.98 -3.01
N LEU A 303 28.31 0.82 -1.84
CA LEU A 303 28.61 -0.31 -0.94
C LEU A 303 27.75 -1.50 -1.38
N VAL A 304 28.41 -2.58 -1.79
CA VAL A 304 27.75 -3.77 -2.35
C VAL A 304 28.23 -5.02 -1.64
N GLU A 305 27.30 -5.92 -1.36
CA GLU A 305 27.57 -7.29 -0.94
C GLU A 305 27.38 -8.19 -2.15
N ARG A 306 28.44 -8.92 -2.55
CA ARG A 306 28.44 -9.81 -3.70
C ARG A 306 29.36 -11.01 -3.52
N PRO A 307 29.08 -12.14 -4.16
CA PRO A 307 30.03 -13.26 -4.18
C PRO A 307 31.34 -12.84 -4.86
N ALA A 308 32.44 -13.47 -4.42
CA ALA A 308 33.74 -13.29 -5.03
C ALA A 308 33.68 -13.72 -6.51
N ALA A 309 34.17 -12.85 -7.40
CA ALA A 309 34.27 -13.16 -8.82
C ALA A 309 35.44 -14.13 -9.09
N ALA A 310 35.35 -14.91 -10.16
CA ALA A 310 36.36 -15.92 -10.49
C ALA A 310 37.79 -15.36 -10.59
N HIS A 311 37.95 -14.14 -11.07
CA HIS A 311 39.24 -13.46 -11.19
C HIS A 311 39.78 -12.89 -9.87
N GLU A 312 38.95 -12.81 -8.84
CA GLU A 312 39.31 -12.32 -7.51
C GLU A 312 39.76 -13.47 -6.58
N ILE A 313 39.38 -14.70 -6.91
CA ILE A 313 39.78 -15.89 -6.14
C ILE A 313 41.30 -16.07 -6.19
N GLY A 314 41.92 -16.20 -5.03
CA GLY A 314 43.36 -16.24 -4.90
C GLY A 314 44.05 -14.89 -4.80
N CYS A 315 43.32 -13.78 -4.94
CA CYS A 315 43.81 -12.44 -4.65
C CYS A 315 43.78 -12.15 -3.14
N MET A 316 44.67 -11.28 -2.67
CA MET A 316 44.53 -10.72 -1.31
C MET A 316 43.36 -9.76 -1.24
N SER A 317 42.62 -9.76 -0.14
CA SER A 317 41.43 -8.92 0.05
C SER A 317 41.71 -7.42 -0.10
N ASN A 318 42.91 -6.95 0.16
CA ASN A 318 43.33 -5.54 -0.03
C ASN A 318 43.90 -5.24 -1.43
N ALA A 319 43.97 -6.24 -2.34
CA ALA A 319 44.55 -6.09 -3.68
C ALA A 319 43.53 -6.27 -4.82
N VAL A 320 42.25 -6.20 -4.51
CA VAL A 320 41.17 -6.31 -5.52
C VAL A 320 41.13 -5.07 -6.39
N ALA A 321 41.31 -5.23 -7.68
CA ALA A 321 41.34 -4.11 -8.61
C ALA A 321 39.96 -3.45 -8.79
N GLY A 322 39.89 -2.15 -8.61
CA GLY A 322 38.65 -1.36 -8.82
C GLY A 322 37.62 -1.44 -7.70
N ALA A 323 37.90 -2.16 -6.62
CA ALA A 323 37.04 -2.25 -5.45
C ALA A 323 37.84 -2.22 -4.15
N LEU A 324 37.31 -1.60 -3.13
CA LEU A 324 37.84 -1.64 -1.78
C LEU A 324 37.04 -2.67 -0.98
N VAL A 325 37.65 -3.80 -0.63
CA VAL A 325 37.04 -4.83 0.21
C VAL A 325 37.07 -4.34 1.65
N VAL A 326 35.89 -4.08 2.22
CA VAL A 326 35.74 -3.62 3.61
C VAL A 326 35.32 -4.76 4.55
N GLY A 327 34.85 -5.86 4.00
CA GLY A 327 34.53 -7.07 4.73
C GLY A 327 34.41 -8.27 3.80
N LEU A 328 34.56 -9.46 4.38
CA LEU A 328 34.43 -10.74 3.68
C LEU A 328 33.68 -11.71 4.59
N ASP A 329 32.60 -12.31 4.11
CA ASP A 329 31.89 -13.38 4.80
C ASP A 329 32.36 -14.74 4.27
N ARG A 330 32.90 -15.53 5.17
CA ARG A 330 33.35 -16.93 4.91
C ARG A 330 32.59 -17.87 5.83
N GLY A 331 31.52 -18.46 5.30
CA GLY A 331 30.73 -19.46 6.04
C GLY A 331 30.06 -18.93 7.31
N GLY A 332 29.62 -17.64 7.31
CA GLY A 332 28.97 -16.98 8.44
C GLY A 332 29.95 -16.28 9.40
N ARG A 333 31.24 -16.30 9.13
CA ARG A 333 32.23 -15.49 9.83
C ARG A 333 32.60 -14.27 9.00
N ILE A 334 32.38 -13.10 9.55
CA ILE A 334 32.74 -11.84 8.91
C ILE A 334 34.18 -11.50 9.28
N LEU A 335 35.04 -11.36 8.27
CA LEU A 335 36.41 -10.86 8.38
C LEU A 335 36.41 -9.40 7.96
N SER A 336 36.75 -8.50 8.87
CA SER A 336 36.69 -7.06 8.63
C SER A 336 38.08 -6.49 8.39
N PHE A 337 38.23 -5.53 7.47
CA PHE A 337 39.53 -4.92 7.15
C PHE A 337 40.21 -4.24 8.34
N TYR A 338 39.46 -3.91 9.39
CA TYR A 338 39.95 -3.22 10.59
C TYR A 338 40.22 -4.16 11.78
N GLU A 339 39.73 -5.41 11.75
CA GLU A 339 39.91 -6.38 12.83
C GLU A 339 40.83 -7.52 12.43
N ASP A 340 40.82 -7.93 11.16
CA ASP A 340 41.53 -9.09 10.64
C ASP A 340 42.59 -8.63 9.62
N PRO A 341 43.75 -9.34 9.56
CA PRO A 341 44.75 -9.07 8.52
C PRO A 341 44.19 -9.42 7.12
N PRO A 342 44.75 -8.80 6.06
CA PRO A 342 44.35 -9.16 4.69
C PRO A 342 44.50 -10.67 4.46
N CYS A 343 43.48 -11.28 3.90
CA CYS A 343 43.40 -12.71 3.63
C CYS A 343 43.20 -12.99 2.14
N LEU A 344 43.54 -14.22 1.73
CA LEU A 344 43.21 -14.70 0.39
C LEU A 344 41.74 -14.91 0.25
N ILE A 345 41.19 -14.44 -0.88
CA ILE A 345 39.77 -14.65 -1.24
C ILE A 345 39.61 -16.07 -1.76
N GLU A 346 38.66 -16.81 -1.22
CA GLU A 346 38.40 -18.20 -1.58
C GLU A 346 37.07 -18.34 -2.35
N ALA A 347 36.92 -19.45 -3.05
CA ALA A 347 35.67 -19.76 -3.73
C ALA A 347 34.52 -19.96 -2.72
N GLY A 348 33.46 -19.21 -2.87
CA GLY A 348 32.30 -19.22 -1.96
C GLY A 348 32.26 -18.04 -0.98
N ASP A 349 33.32 -17.24 -0.92
CA ASP A 349 33.33 -16.02 -0.11
C ASP A 349 32.34 -14.99 -0.64
N THR A 350 31.70 -14.26 0.27
CA THR A 350 30.89 -13.10 -0.06
C THR A 350 31.66 -11.84 0.37
N LEU A 351 31.92 -10.96 -0.59
CA LEU A 351 32.67 -9.72 -0.37
C LEU A 351 31.73 -8.56 -0.09
N VAL A 352 32.05 -7.74 0.92
CA VAL A 352 31.47 -6.43 1.14
C VAL A 352 32.45 -5.40 0.58
N VAL A 353 32.09 -4.76 -0.52
CA VAL A 353 33.00 -3.89 -1.27
C VAL A 353 32.43 -2.49 -1.49
N ILE A 354 33.31 -1.50 -1.41
CA ILE A 354 33.05 -0.16 -1.93
C ILE A 354 33.63 -0.10 -3.34
N GLN A 355 32.81 0.16 -4.33
CA GLN A 355 33.23 0.22 -5.74
C GLN A 355 32.65 1.43 -6.45
N SER A 356 33.38 1.95 -7.43
CA SER A 356 32.90 3.05 -8.25
C SER A 356 31.89 2.58 -9.28
N THR A 357 30.73 3.23 -9.34
CA THR A 357 29.68 2.95 -10.35
C THR A 357 30.23 3.10 -11.77
N ARG A 358 31.12 4.06 -12.03
CA ARG A 358 31.80 4.22 -13.34
C ARG A 358 32.82 3.12 -13.65
N ALA A 359 33.45 2.56 -12.63
CA ALA A 359 34.40 1.44 -12.84
C ALA A 359 33.65 0.18 -13.26
N MET A 360 32.45 -0.06 -12.74
CA MET A 360 31.59 -1.17 -13.16
C MET A 360 31.17 -1.05 -14.61
N GLU A 361 30.71 0.14 -15.02
CA GLU A 361 30.34 0.42 -16.42
C GLU A 361 31.52 0.22 -17.40
N ARG A 362 32.74 0.60 -17.01
CA ARG A 362 33.94 0.43 -17.84
C ARG A 362 34.47 -1.01 -17.88
N ALA A 363 34.28 -1.76 -16.82
CA ALA A 363 34.74 -3.15 -16.75
C ALA A 363 33.83 -4.12 -17.51
N GLY A 364 32.71 -3.62 -18.09
CA GLY A 364 31.72 -4.51 -18.73
C GLY A 364 31.15 -5.54 -17.74
N ILE A 365 31.32 -5.30 -16.46
CA ILE A 365 30.64 -6.06 -15.43
C ILE A 365 29.19 -5.55 -15.50
N GLU A 366 28.46 -6.08 -16.47
CA GLU A 366 27.01 -6.12 -16.38
C GLU A 366 26.77 -6.77 -15.03
N LEU A 367 26.20 -5.98 -14.15
CA LEU A 367 25.71 -6.44 -12.87
C LEU A 367 24.81 -7.63 -13.24
N ALA A 368 25.27 -8.84 -12.95
CA ALA A 368 24.72 -10.09 -13.44
C ALA A 368 23.20 -10.11 -13.30
N ASP A 369 22.52 -10.30 -14.43
CA ASP A 369 21.09 -10.56 -14.54
C ASP A 369 20.56 -11.58 -13.54
#